data_719d40b112e10159a29dc47fa064fd1f
#
_entry.id   719d40b112e10159a29dc47fa064fd1f
#
_cell.length_a   1.000
_cell.length_b   1.000
_cell.length_c   1.000
_cell.angle_alpha   90.00
_cell.angle_beta   90.00
_cell.angle_gamma   90.00
#
_symmetry.space_group_name_H-M   'P 1'
#
loop_
_entity.id
_entity.type
_entity.pdbx_description
1 polymer ?
#
loop_
_entity_poly.entity_id
_entity_poly.type
_entity_poly.pdbx_seq_one_letter_code
_entity_poly.pdbx_strand_id
1 'polypeptide(L)'
;LMMGEIKTTKVDKENMKGEYKLKVENINFENIHSNVPTLNDISLKIKSGEILGIAGVSGNGQVELANIISGIERNYQGKVIVNGKNISNQGVRSRKNLNLSYIPENRLGVGLAPGVSIIDNSAVKDYFKSRLGPHLSSTKMLDYLNTLIKQFSIKAPDPRAEVSTLSGGNMQKLLMGRELVSNPEVIIAAQPTRGLDVSAVESLHELIINQRDNGAAIMLISEDLDELFKLSDRIIVLYEGEIVKEFDIDNANINNVGLAMAGSLE
;
A
#
# COMPACT_ATOMS: atom_id res chain seq x y z
N LEU A 1 -4.93 -16.25 -30.68
CA LEU A 1 -5.67 -15.01 -30.46
C LEU A 1 -6.98 -15.36 -29.73
N MET A 2 -6.96 -15.34 -28.42
CA MET A 2 -8.14 -15.31 -27.57
C MET A 2 -7.92 -14.17 -26.58
N MET A 3 -8.36 -12.99 -26.95
CA MET A 3 -8.57 -11.89 -26.02
C MET A 3 -9.85 -12.23 -25.26
N GLY A 4 -9.71 -12.76 -24.04
CA GLY A 4 -10.84 -12.86 -23.13
C GLY A 4 -11.28 -11.44 -22.75
N GLU A 5 -12.58 -11.16 -22.87
CA GLU A 5 -13.16 -9.91 -22.41
C GLU A 5 -12.83 -9.70 -20.94
N ILE A 6 -12.10 -8.62 -20.66
CA ILE A 6 -11.87 -8.14 -19.31
C ILE A 6 -13.23 -7.69 -18.77
N LYS A 7 -13.85 -8.51 -17.93
CA LYS A 7 -15.01 -8.10 -17.16
C LYS A 7 -14.56 -7.03 -16.19
N THR A 8 -14.69 -5.78 -16.57
CA THR A 8 -14.66 -4.66 -15.63
C THR A 8 -15.85 -4.84 -14.69
N THR A 9 -15.62 -5.34 -13.51
CA THR A 9 -16.60 -5.32 -12.42
C THR A 9 -16.81 -3.86 -12.06
N LYS A 10 -17.86 -3.24 -12.61
CA LYS A 10 -18.31 -1.92 -12.16
C LYS A 10 -18.68 -2.06 -10.69
N VAL A 11 -17.95 -1.34 -9.85
CA VAL A 11 -18.20 -1.25 -8.43
C VAL A 11 -19.53 -0.55 -8.22
N ASP A 12 -20.37 -1.15 -7.40
CA ASP A 12 -21.65 -0.55 -6.98
C ASP A 12 -21.33 0.63 -6.06
N LYS A 13 -21.39 1.86 -6.59
CA LYS A 13 -21.03 3.11 -5.88
C LYS A 13 -21.95 3.47 -4.71
N GLU A 14 -23.06 2.74 -4.50
CA GLU A 14 -23.97 2.96 -3.37
C GLU A 14 -23.33 2.67 -2.00
N ASN A 15 -22.23 1.91 -1.94
CA ASN A 15 -21.53 1.57 -0.71
C ASN A 15 -20.47 2.59 -0.24
N MET A 16 -20.22 3.67 -0.98
CA MET A 16 -19.23 4.71 -0.60
C MET A 16 -19.73 5.70 0.46
N LYS A 17 -20.74 5.40 1.25
CA LYS A 17 -21.25 6.23 2.37
C LYS A 17 -20.48 6.04 3.68
N GLY A 18 -19.26 5.47 3.62
CA GLY A 18 -18.46 5.21 4.80
C GLY A 18 -17.84 6.47 5.44
N GLU A 19 -17.50 6.34 6.73
CA GLU A 19 -16.68 7.33 7.42
C GLU A 19 -15.29 7.45 6.81
N TYR A 20 -14.67 8.63 6.92
CA TYR A 20 -13.27 8.80 6.55
C TYR A 20 -12.37 8.00 7.51
N LYS A 21 -11.66 7.03 6.98
CA LYS A 21 -10.71 6.19 7.72
C LYS A 21 -9.31 6.79 7.78
N LEU A 22 -8.90 7.51 6.71
CA LEU A 22 -7.65 8.26 6.65
C LEU A 22 -7.95 9.72 6.31
N LYS A 23 -7.33 10.64 7.07
CA LYS A 23 -7.25 12.06 6.73
C LYS A 23 -5.81 12.52 6.90
N VAL A 24 -5.34 13.26 5.93
CA VAL A 24 -4.05 13.94 5.91
C VAL A 24 -4.36 15.42 5.74
N GLU A 25 -3.81 16.26 6.61
CA GLU A 25 -4.15 17.69 6.66
C GLU A 25 -2.86 18.52 6.69
N ASN A 26 -2.65 19.33 5.66
CA ASN A 26 -1.60 20.32 5.51
C ASN A 26 -0.19 19.76 5.78
N ILE A 27 0.14 18.61 5.18
CA ILE A 27 1.46 18.01 5.32
C ILE A 27 2.48 18.84 4.54
N ASN A 28 3.50 19.32 5.28
CA ASN A 28 4.69 19.96 4.73
C ASN A 28 5.91 19.17 5.21
N PHE A 29 6.80 18.84 4.26
CA PHE A 29 8.00 18.06 4.53
C PHE A 29 9.16 18.51 3.65
N GLU A 30 10.29 18.82 4.28
CA GLU A 30 11.56 19.14 3.63
C GLU A 30 12.62 18.14 4.09
N ASN A 31 13.27 17.48 3.16
CA ASN A 31 14.43 16.67 3.47
C ASN A 31 15.71 17.48 3.31
N ILE A 32 16.25 17.95 4.43
CA ILE A 32 17.43 18.85 4.49
C ILE A 32 18.72 18.13 4.04
N HIS A 33 18.73 16.80 3.98
CA HIS A 33 19.93 16.00 3.74
C HIS A 33 20.04 15.35 2.36
N SER A 34 19.06 15.52 1.50
CA SER A 34 19.04 14.93 0.15
C SER A 34 18.28 15.81 -0.82
N ASN A 35 18.54 15.64 -2.12
CA ASN A 35 17.74 16.23 -3.21
C ASN A 35 16.35 15.57 -3.34
N VAL A 36 15.72 15.22 -2.23
CA VAL A 36 14.40 14.60 -2.20
C VAL A 36 13.35 15.68 -2.29
N PRO A 37 12.29 15.47 -3.08
CA PRO A 37 11.20 16.42 -3.21
C PRO A 37 10.61 16.80 -1.85
N THR A 38 10.33 18.05 -1.66
CA THR A 38 9.53 18.54 -0.54
C THR A 38 8.07 18.18 -0.77
N LEU A 39 7.30 17.99 0.32
CA LEU A 39 5.85 17.99 0.24
C LEU A 39 5.34 19.35 0.69
N ASN A 40 4.45 19.93 -0.09
CA ASN A 40 3.90 21.26 0.15
C ASN A 40 2.38 21.21 0.25
N ASP A 41 1.86 21.48 1.43
CA ASP A 41 0.42 21.58 1.79
C ASP A 41 -0.43 20.39 1.32
N ILE A 42 0.07 19.18 1.46
CA ILE A 42 -0.64 17.97 1.06
C ILE A 42 -1.83 17.71 1.98
N SER A 43 -3.03 17.71 1.40
CA SER A 43 -4.27 17.37 2.11
C SER A 43 -5.10 16.38 1.30
N LEU A 44 -5.48 15.24 1.92
CA LEU A 44 -6.32 14.22 1.30
C LEU A 44 -7.17 13.48 2.34
N LYS A 45 -8.21 12.81 1.87
CA LYS A 45 -9.10 12.00 2.72
C LYS A 45 -9.53 10.76 1.96
N ILE A 46 -9.60 9.61 2.65
CA ILE A 46 -10.03 8.34 2.08
C ILE A 46 -11.12 7.75 2.96
N LYS A 47 -12.22 7.35 2.34
CA LYS A 47 -13.37 6.72 3.02
C LYS A 47 -13.16 5.21 3.15
N SER A 48 -13.94 4.60 4.03
CA SER A 48 -14.10 3.15 4.07
C SER A 48 -14.61 2.64 2.71
N GLY A 49 -13.98 1.58 2.18
CA GLY A 49 -14.34 1.00 0.89
C GLY A 49 -13.92 1.83 -0.33
N GLU A 50 -12.96 2.73 -0.18
CA GLU A 50 -12.45 3.59 -1.23
C GLU A 50 -10.99 3.28 -1.57
N ILE A 51 -10.66 3.25 -2.87
CA ILE A 51 -9.29 3.26 -3.38
C ILE A 51 -8.99 4.65 -3.95
N LEU A 52 -8.13 5.40 -3.29
CA LEU A 52 -7.56 6.64 -3.79
C LEU A 52 -6.25 6.34 -4.51
N GLY A 53 -6.23 6.51 -5.82
CA GLY A 53 -5.02 6.45 -6.63
C GLY A 53 -4.17 7.70 -6.47
N ILE A 54 -2.86 7.51 -6.32
CA ILE A 54 -1.86 8.58 -6.34
C ILE A 54 -1.00 8.39 -7.58
N ALA A 55 -1.26 9.22 -8.59
CA ALA A 55 -0.48 9.27 -9.82
C ALA A 55 0.69 10.26 -9.67
N GLY A 56 1.79 9.97 -10.34
CA GLY A 56 2.95 10.87 -10.40
C GLY A 56 4.19 10.12 -10.85
N VAL A 57 5.12 10.83 -11.51
CA VAL A 57 6.42 10.27 -11.86
C VAL A 57 7.26 10.09 -10.58
N SER A 58 8.11 9.08 -10.55
CA SER A 58 9.00 8.81 -9.40
C SER A 58 9.78 10.06 -8.99
N GLY A 59 9.85 10.31 -7.69
CA GLY A 59 10.54 11.46 -7.12
C GLY A 59 9.67 12.70 -6.88
N ASN A 60 8.36 12.65 -7.10
CA ASN A 60 7.44 13.75 -6.84
C ASN A 60 6.86 13.78 -5.40
N GLY A 61 7.40 12.99 -4.46
CA GLY A 61 6.98 13.00 -3.05
C GLY A 61 6.08 11.84 -2.62
N GLN A 62 5.77 10.89 -3.50
CA GLN A 62 4.89 9.76 -3.19
C GLN A 62 5.43 8.87 -2.07
N VAL A 63 6.75 8.60 -2.09
CA VAL A 63 7.44 7.77 -1.09
C VAL A 63 7.47 8.47 0.26
N GLU A 64 7.74 9.76 0.27
CA GLU A 64 7.74 10.62 1.46
C GLU A 64 6.35 10.65 2.09
N LEU A 65 5.31 10.85 1.30
CA LEU A 65 3.91 10.82 1.75
C LEU A 65 3.56 9.47 2.37
N ALA A 66 3.92 8.35 1.71
CA ALA A 66 3.71 7.01 2.25
C ALA A 66 4.46 6.79 3.56
N ASN A 67 5.73 7.23 3.66
CA ASN A 67 6.54 7.11 4.86
C ASN A 67 5.99 7.94 6.03
N ILE A 68 5.48 9.14 5.78
CA ILE A 68 4.82 9.99 6.77
C ILE A 68 3.55 9.29 7.29
N ILE A 69 2.67 8.85 6.39
CA ILE A 69 1.41 8.23 6.79
C ILE A 69 1.67 6.90 7.54
N SER A 70 2.65 6.11 7.10
CA SER A 70 3.03 4.85 7.76
C SER A 70 3.79 5.05 9.07
N GLY A 71 4.31 6.27 9.35
CA GLY A 71 5.04 6.63 10.57
C GLY A 71 6.50 6.24 10.58
N ILE A 72 7.07 5.97 9.42
CA ILE A 72 8.52 5.82 9.21
C ILE A 72 9.17 7.19 9.34
N GLU A 73 8.63 8.20 8.61
CA GLU A 73 9.02 9.59 8.76
C GLU A 73 8.13 10.29 9.79
N ARG A 74 8.72 11.06 10.70
CA ARG A 74 8.01 11.74 11.79
C ARG A 74 8.34 13.23 11.90
N ASN A 75 9.35 13.70 11.16
CA ASN A 75 9.77 15.09 11.17
C ASN A 75 9.08 15.86 10.04
N TYR A 76 7.81 16.17 10.20
CA TYR A 76 6.99 16.92 9.24
C TYR A 76 6.00 17.82 9.97
N GLN A 77 5.41 18.77 9.25
CA GLN A 77 4.31 19.63 9.73
C GLN A 77 2.98 19.08 9.21
N GLY A 78 1.89 19.38 9.92
CA GLY A 78 0.54 18.94 9.54
C GLY A 78 0.02 17.78 10.40
N LYS A 79 -1.05 17.12 9.94
CA LYS A 79 -1.72 16.07 10.72
C LYS A 79 -2.00 14.83 9.89
N VAL A 80 -1.82 13.66 10.52
CA VAL A 80 -2.30 12.36 10.05
C VAL A 80 -3.32 11.82 11.04
N ILE A 81 -4.52 11.55 10.57
CA ILE A 81 -5.65 11.08 11.38
C ILE A 81 -6.12 9.74 10.80
N VAL A 82 -6.12 8.70 11.62
CA VAL A 82 -6.57 7.35 11.27
C VAL A 82 -7.71 6.96 12.20
N ASN A 83 -8.84 6.55 11.64
CA ASN A 83 -10.04 6.18 12.42
C ASN A 83 -10.43 7.26 13.44
N GLY A 84 -10.37 8.54 13.03
CA GLY A 84 -10.69 9.70 13.88
C GLY A 84 -9.63 10.04 14.93
N LYS A 85 -8.53 9.29 15.04
CA LYS A 85 -7.45 9.56 16.01
C LYS A 85 -6.26 10.24 15.32
N ASN A 86 -5.84 11.37 15.85
CA ASN A 86 -4.61 12.04 15.42
C ASN A 86 -3.38 11.23 15.88
N ILE A 87 -2.55 10.85 14.92
CA ILE A 87 -1.37 10.02 15.13
C ILE A 87 -0.08 10.66 14.59
N SER A 88 -0.09 11.97 14.32
CA SER A 88 0.95 12.70 13.61
C SER A 88 2.37 12.42 14.14
N ASN A 89 2.57 12.48 15.45
CA ASN A 89 3.90 12.31 16.08
C ASN A 89 4.18 10.87 16.54
N GLN A 90 3.35 9.90 16.12
CA GLN A 90 3.50 8.52 16.55
C GLN A 90 4.26 7.69 15.53
N GLY A 91 4.93 6.62 15.97
CA GLY A 91 5.70 5.73 15.10
C GLY A 91 4.86 4.59 14.51
N VAL A 92 5.50 3.72 13.73
CA VAL A 92 4.91 2.57 13.01
C VAL A 92 4.03 1.67 13.93
N ARG A 93 4.46 1.45 15.19
CA ARG A 93 3.73 0.59 16.13
C ARG A 93 2.32 1.12 16.42
N SER A 94 2.15 2.43 16.54
CA SER A 94 0.83 3.05 16.77
C SER A 94 -0.07 2.91 15.56
N ARG A 95 0.48 3.05 14.34
CA ARG A 95 -0.27 2.83 13.10
C ARG A 95 -0.79 1.40 13.02
N LYS A 96 0.08 0.42 13.29
CA LYS A 96 -0.32 -0.98 13.36
C LYS A 96 -1.44 -1.23 14.37
N ASN A 97 -1.39 -0.61 15.56
CA ASN A 97 -2.44 -0.73 16.58
C ASN A 97 -3.78 -0.12 16.16
N LEU A 98 -3.79 0.74 15.14
CA LEU A 98 -4.98 1.31 14.51
C LEU A 98 -5.33 0.63 13.19
N ASN A 99 -4.86 -0.59 12.98
CA ASN A 99 -5.12 -1.38 11.79
C ASN A 99 -4.70 -0.69 10.47
N LEU A 100 -3.60 0.07 10.50
CA LEU A 100 -2.95 0.57 9.29
C LEU A 100 -1.85 -0.38 8.85
N SER A 101 -1.87 -0.76 7.58
CA SER A 101 -0.83 -1.56 6.93
C SER A 101 -0.13 -0.78 5.82
N TYR A 102 1.15 -1.06 5.63
CA TYR A 102 1.99 -0.44 4.61
C TYR A 102 2.71 -1.49 3.78
N ILE A 103 2.51 -1.45 2.48
CA ILE A 103 3.19 -2.25 1.46
C ILE A 103 4.14 -1.30 0.73
N PRO A 104 5.44 -1.31 1.05
CA PRO A 104 6.40 -0.40 0.45
C PRO A 104 6.78 -0.80 -0.97
N GLU A 105 7.18 0.18 -1.79
CA GLU A 105 7.72 -0.02 -3.14
C GLU A 105 8.95 -0.92 -3.12
N ASN A 106 9.90 -0.65 -2.22
CA ASN A 106 11.09 -1.48 -2.05
C ASN A 106 10.74 -2.77 -1.31
N ARG A 107 10.47 -3.81 -2.10
CA ARG A 107 10.09 -5.14 -1.61
C ARG A 107 11.15 -5.78 -0.75
N LEU A 108 12.44 -5.73 -1.20
CA LEU A 108 13.59 -6.29 -0.48
C LEU A 108 14.40 -5.18 0.17
N GLY A 109 14.60 -5.28 1.47
CA GLY A 109 15.32 -4.26 2.26
C GLY A 109 14.38 -3.40 3.11
N VAL A 110 13.22 -2.96 2.57
CA VAL A 110 12.19 -2.27 3.35
C VAL A 110 11.04 -3.22 3.72
N GLY A 111 10.45 -3.88 2.74
CA GLY A 111 9.31 -4.79 2.95
C GLY A 111 9.73 -6.11 3.59
N LEU A 112 10.73 -6.76 3.03
CA LEU A 112 11.26 -8.07 3.44
C LEU A 112 12.77 -7.97 3.65
N ALA A 113 13.30 -8.70 4.63
CA ALA A 113 14.72 -8.81 4.91
C ALA A 113 15.34 -9.94 4.06
N PRO A 114 16.17 -9.67 3.02
CA PRO A 114 16.55 -10.64 2.00
C PRO A 114 17.31 -11.86 2.55
N GLY A 115 18.22 -11.66 3.50
CA GLY A 115 19.03 -12.73 4.14
C GLY A 115 18.35 -13.42 5.33
N VAL A 116 17.05 -13.17 5.54
CA VAL A 116 16.28 -13.76 6.65
C VAL A 116 15.31 -14.81 6.10
N SER A 117 15.03 -15.84 6.88
CA SER A 117 14.16 -16.94 6.45
C SER A 117 12.73 -16.47 6.11
N ILE A 118 12.04 -17.23 5.27
CA ILE A 118 10.64 -16.98 4.90
C ILE A 118 9.75 -16.98 6.15
N ILE A 119 9.95 -17.92 7.06
CA ILE A 119 9.17 -18.03 8.30
C ILE A 119 9.38 -16.81 9.22
N ASP A 120 10.62 -16.32 9.36
CA ASP A 120 10.90 -15.14 10.18
C ASP A 120 10.36 -13.87 9.53
N ASN A 121 10.51 -13.70 8.21
CA ASN A 121 9.92 -12.60 7.45
C ASN A 121 8.39 -12.57 7.60
N SER A 122 7.74 -13.73 7.62
CA SER A 122 6.28 -13.81 7.81
C SER A 122 5.85 -13.30 9.18
N ALA A 123 6.58 -13.66 10.24
CA ALA A 123 6.21 -13.42 11.63
C ALA A 123 6.64 -12.06 12.18
N VAL A 124 7.48 -11.28 11.47
CA VAL A 124 8.14 -10.08 12.00
C VAL A 124 7.20 -9.04 12.59
N LYS A 125 6.01 -8.87 12.03
CA LYS A 125 5.01 -7.92 12.54
C LYS A 125 4.32 -8.39 13.82
N ASP A 126 4.17 -9.70 13.98
CA ASP A 126 3.37 -10.34 15.02
C ASP A 126 4.17 -11.34 15.87
N TYR A 127 5.50 -11.22 15.87
CA TYR A 127 6.36 -12.15 16.59
C TYR A 127 6.00 -12.23 18.09
N PHE A 128 5.45 -11.18 18.69
CA PHE A 128 4.93 -11.20 20.05
C PHE A 128 3.80 -12.21 20.25
N LYS A 129 2.95 -12.42 19.23
CA LYS A 129 1.86 -13.41 19.27
C LYS A 129 2.39 -14.85 19.21
N SER A 130 3.59 -15.03 18.65
CA SER A 130 4.27 -16.32 18.55
C SER A 130 5.11 -16.67 19.78
N ARG A 131 5.12 -15.81 20.81
CA ARG A 131 5.87 -16.08 22.05
C ARG A 131 5.23 -17.16 22.89
N LEU A 132 6.09 -17.99 23.47
CA LEU A 132 5.78 -18.93 24.53
C LEU A 132 6.69 -18.61 25.72
N GLY A 133 6.22 -17.76 26.63
CA GLY A 133 7.08 -17.14 27.65
C GLY A 133 8.13 -16.24 27.04
N PRO A 134 9.42 -16.39 27.40
CA PRO A 134 10.51 -15.59 26.83
C PRO A 134 10.95 -16.07 25.43
N HIS A 135 10.49 -17.21 24.95
CA HIS A 135 10.94 -17.84 23.71
C HIS A 135 9.92 -17.68 22.59
N LEU A 136 10.40 -17.63 21.34
CA LEU A 136 9.56 -17.74 20.14
C LEU A 136 9.20 -19.20 19.89
N SER A 137 7.92 -19.46 19.61
CA SER A 137 7.45 -20.80 19.26
C SER A 137 7.56 -21.02 17.76
N SER A 138 8.51 -21.84 17.33
CA SER A 138 8.66 -22.23 15.93
C SER A 138 7.39 -22.85 15.34
N THR A 139 6.65 -23.62 16.14
CA THR A 139 5.38 -24.24 15.70
C THR A 139 4.34 -23.14 15.37
N LYS A 140 4.13 -22.18 16.27
CA LYS A 140 3.18 -21.08 16.02
C LYS A 140 3.57 -20.24 14.80
N MET A 141 4.86 -20.00 14.60
CA MET A 141 5.35 -19.26 13.43
C MET A 141 5.09 -20.06 12.15
N LEU A 142 5.31 -21.37 12.18
CA LEU A 142 5.05 -22.24 11.03
C LEU A 142 3.55 -22.31 10.72
N ASP A 143 2.68 -22.45 11.72
CA ASP A 143 1.23 -22.44 11.55
C ASP A 143 0.75 -21.11 10.95
N TYR A 144 1.32 -20.00 11.39
CA TYR A 144 1.03 -18.68 10.83
C TYR A 144 1.48 -18.59 9.36
N LEU A 145 2.71 -19.00 9.04
CA LEU A 145 3.19 -19.05 7.66
C LEU A 145 2.33 -19.94 6.77
N ASN A 146 1.92 -21.14 7.26
CA ASN A 146 1.03 -22.03 6.53
C ASN A 146 -0.33 -21.39 6.23
N THR A 147 -0.83 -20.57 7.16
CA THR A 147 -2.06 -19.78 6.93
C THR A 147 -1.85 -18.79 5.78
N LEU A 148 -0.74 -18.06 5.77
CA LEU A 148 -0.41 -17.12 4.68
C LEU A 148 -0.25 -17.86 3.34
N ILE A 149 0.49 -18.97 3.33
CA ILE A 149 0.71 -19.80 2.14
C ILE A 149 -0.63 -20.21 1.52
N LYS A 150 -1.55 -20.70 2.34
CA LYS A 150 -2.86 -21.17 1.88
C LYS A 150 -3.75 -20.01 1.40
N GLN A 151 -3.81 -18.91 2.18
CA GLN A 151 -4.73 -17.79 1.91
C GLN A 151 -4.29 -16.95 0.72
N PHE A 152 -2.98 -16.77 0.54
CA PHE A 152 -2.41 -15.91 -0.50
C PHE A 152 -1.74 -16.69 -1.64
N SER A 153 -1.91 -18.02 -1.68
CA SER A 153 -1.36 -18.90 -2.72
C SER A 153 0.14 -18.68 -2.93
N ILE A 154 0.92 -18.63 -1.84
CA ILE A 154 2.36 -18.41 -1.86
C ILE A 154 3.06 -19.75 -2.14
N LYS A 155 4.01 -19.77 -3.09
CA LYS A 155 4.85 -20.94 -3.32
C LYS A 155 6.15 -20.77 -2.54
N ALA A 156 6.20 -21.41 -1.36
CA ALA A 156 7.35 -21.40 -0.45
C ALA A 156 7.65 -22.85 -0.01
N PRO A 157 8.45 -23.60 -0.81
CA PRO A 157 8.67 -25.03 -0.59
C PRO A 157 9.47 -25.32 0.69
N ASP A 158 10.37 -24.43 1.09
CA ASP A 158 11.13 -24.52 2.34
C ASP A 158 10.96 -23.26 3.18
N PRO A 159 10.20 -23.31 4.30
CA PRO A 159 10.02 -22.18 5.21
C PRO A 159 11.29 -21.59 5.80
N ARG A 160 12.39 -22.38 5.87
CA ARG A 160 13.65 -21.97 6.45
C ARG A 160 14.62 -21.37 5.44
N ALA A 161 14.31 -21.49 4.14
CA ALA A 161 15.09 -20.83 3.10
C ALA A 161 15.03 -19.30 3.23
N GLU A 162 16.05 -18.62 2.78
CA GLU A 162 16.06 -17.16 2.70
C GLU A 162 14.93 -16.66 1.78
N VAL A 163 14.28 -15.54 2.14
CA VAL A 163 13.18 -14.98 1.35
C VAL A 163 13.62 -14.54 -0.04
N SER A 164 14.90 -14.20 -0.21
CA SER A 164 15.52 -13.87 -1.50
C SER A 164 15.47 -15.00 -2.53
N THR A 165 15.26 -16.25 -2.10
CA THR A 165 15.14 -17.43 -2.99
C THR A 165 13.76 -17.54 -3.65
N LEU A 166 12.78 -16.79 -3.18
CA LEU A 166 11.45 -16.75 -3.78
C LEU A 166 11.46 -15.98 -5.10
N SER A 167 10.56 -16.34 -6.03
CA SER A 167 10.29 -15.48 -7.18
C SER A 167 9.70 -14.12 -6.75
N GLY A 168 9.86 -13.08 -7.58
CA GLY A 168 9.33 -11.75 -7.31
C GLY A 168 7.85 -11.75 -6.93
N GLY A 169 7.02 -12.51 -7.65
CA GLY A 169 5.60 -12.65 -7.35
C GLY A 169 5.32 -13.33 -6.01
N ASN A 170 6.10 -14.36 -5.62
CA ASN A 170 5.92 -15.00 -4.31
C ASN A 170 6.44 -14.14 -3.15
N MET A 171 7.52 -13.39 -3.35
CA MET A 171 7.95 -12.39 -2.37
C MET A 171 6.86 -11.34 -2.13
N GLN A 172 6.24 -10.84 -3.21
CA GLN A 172 5.17 -9.85 -3.10
C GLN A 172 3.92 -10.42 -2.43
N LYS A 173 3.53 -11.65 -2.78
CA LYS A 173 2.42 -12.36 -2.11
C LYS A 173 2.69 -12.57 -0.61
N LEU A 174 3.93 -12.89 -0.23
CA LEU A 174 4.33 -13.02 1.17
C LEU A 174 4.22 -11.67 1.90
N LEU A 175 4.75 -10.59 1.30
CA LEU A 175 4.67 -9.25 1.85
C LEU A 175 3.22 -8.82 2.02
N MET A 176 2.42 -8.89 0.96
CA MET A 176 1.00 -8.53 1.01
C MET A 176 0.23 -9.42 1.97
N GLY A 177 0.45 -10.74 1.94
CA GLY A 177 -0.20 -11.68 2.87
C GLY A 177 0.04 -11.30 4.33
N ARG A 178 1.29 -11.01 4.70
CA ARG A 178 1.65 -10.54 6.03
C ARG A 178 0.96 -9.22 6.41
N GLU A 179 0.85 -8.31 5.46
CA GLU A 179 0.23 -7.00 5.68
C GLU A 179 -1.30 -7.07 5.74
N LEU A 180 -1.94 -7.93 4.96
CA LEU A 180 -3.39 -7.97 4.74
C LEU A 180 -4.14 -9.00 5.58
N VAL A 181 -3.46 -10.03 6.09
CA VAL A 181 -4.10 -11.14 6.86
C VAL A 181 -4.87 -10.66 8.10
N SER A 182 -4.52 -9.51 8.65
CA SER A 182 -5.21 -8.92 9.80
C SER A 182 -6.45 -8.10 9.43
N ASN A 183 -6.84 -8.07 8.16
CA ASN A 183 -7.91 -7.23 7.62
C ASN A 183 -7.75 -5.76 8.06
N PRO A 184 -6.71 -5.06 7.58
CA PRO A 184 -6.44 -3.69 7.96
C PRO A 184 -7.56 -2.75 7.50
N GLU A 185 -7.86 -1.73 8.30
CA GLU A 185 -8.85 -0.71 7.96
C GLU A 185 -8.28 0.39 7.04
N VAL A 186 -6.96 0.58 7.06
CA VAL A 186 -6.25 1.51 6.18
C VAL A 186 -5.06 0.81 5.57
N ILE A 187 -4.91 0.89 4.26
CA ILE A 187 -3.81 0.28 3.50
C ILE A 187 -3.11 1.35 2.68
N ILE A 188 -1.80 1.43 2.81
CA ILE A 188 -0.93 2.19 1.92
C ILE A 188 -0.21 1.18 1.05
N ALA A 189 -0.47 1.18 -0.25
CA ALA A 189 0.17 0.29 -1.21
C ALA A 189 1.00 1.13 -2.21
N ALA A 190 2.32 1.06 -2.10
CA ALA A 190 3.23 1.79 -2.98
C ALA A 190 3.81 0.81 -4.02
N GLN A 191 3.51 1.05 -5.31
CA GLN A 191 3.98 0.27 -6.45
C GLN A 191 3.80 -1.25 -6.26
N PRO A 192 2.62 -1.73 -5.84
CA PRO A 192 2.45 -3.11 -5.37
C PRO A 192 2.74 -4.16 -6.46
N THR A 193 2.63 -3.81 -7.73
CA THR A 193 2.77 -4.72 -8.88
C THR A 193 4.06 -4.53 -9.67
N ARG A 194 4.88 -3.55 -9.30
CA ARG A 194 6.10 -3.19 -10.05
C ARG A 194 7.03 -4.39 -10.25
N GLY A 195 7.38 -4.64 -11.52
CA GLY A 195 8.34 -5.68 -11.91
C GLY A 195 7.83 -7.12 -11.74
N LEU A 196 6.52 -7.32 -11.80
CA LEU A 196 5.89 -8.63 -11.74
C LEU A 196 5.36 -9.06 -13.11
N ASP A 197 5.17 -10.37 -13.26
CA ASP A 197 4.48 -10.93 -14.43
C ASP A 197 2.96 -10.70 -14.34
N VAL A 198 2.28 -10.77 -15.51
CA VAL A 198 0.85 -10.47 -15.65
C VAL A 198 -0.02 -11.29 -14.68
N SER A 199 0.30 -12.58 -14.50
CA SER A 199 -0.49 -13.45 -13.64
C SER A 199 -0.37 -13.09 -12.16
N ALA A 200 0.81 -12.64 -11.74
CA ALA A 200 1.03 -12.13 -10.39
C ALA A 200 0.29 -10.80 -10.18
N VAL A 201 0.35 -9.89 -11.17
CA VAL A 201 -0.37 -8.61 -11.14
C VAL A 201 -1.86 -8.81 -10.92
N GLU A 202 -2.51 -9.67 -11.73
CA GLU A 202 -3.95 -9.97 -11.60
C GLU A 202 -4.31 -10.48 -10.19
N SER A 203 -3.52 -11.45 -9.69
CA SER A 203 -3.74 -11.98 -8.34
C SER A 203 -3.63 -10.91 -7.24
N LEU A 204 -2.72 -9.93 -7.39
CA LEU A 204 -2.55 -8.85 -6.42
C LEU A 204 -3.66 -7.80 -6.54
N HIS A 205 -4.13 -7.50 -7.75
CA HIS A 205 -5.30 -6.64 -7.96
C HIS A 205 -6.54 -7.21 -7.27
N GLU A 206 -6.80 -8.51 -7.40
CA GLU A 206 -7.90 -9.18 -6.69
C GLU A 206 -7.78 -9.05 -5.17
N LEU A 207 -6.56 -9.16 -4.60
CA LEU A 207 -6.34 -8.96 -3.17
C LEU A 207 -6.66 -7.54 -2.74
N ILE A 208 -6.26 -6.53 -3.51
CA ILE A 208 -6.53 -5.11 -3.22
C ILE A 208 -8.04 -4.84 -3.28
N ILE A 209 -8.71 -5.32 -4.33
CA ILE A 209 -10.16 -5.19 -4.49
C ILE A 209 -10.90 -5.85 -3.33
N ASN A 210 -10.53 -7.06 -2.96
CA ASN A 210 -11.14 -7.77 -1.83
C ASN A 210 -10.99 -7.01 -0.50
N GLN A 211 -9.86 -6.35 -0.26
CA GLN A 211 -9.69 -5.51 0.94
C GLN A 211 -10.59 -4.29 0.90
N ARG A 212 -10.72 -3.61 -0.25
CA ARG A 212 -11.66 -2.51 -0.44
C ARG A 212 -13.09 -2.96 -0.16
N ASP A 213 -13.52 -4.08 -0.74
CA ASP A 213 -14.88 -4.60 -0.60
C ASP A 213 -15.19 -5.00 0.84
N ASN A 214 -14.15 -5.35 1.63
CA ASN A 214 -14.24 -5.56 3.08
C ASN A 214 -14.21 -4.25 3.88
N GLY A 215 -14.23 -3.09 3.23
CA GLY A 215 -14.33 -1.77 3.86
C GLY A 215 -12.99 -1.09 4.17
N ALA A 216 -11.86 -1.59 3.68
CA ALA A 216 -10.58 -0.90 3.85
C ALA A 216 -10.53 0.41 3.03
N ALA A 217 -9.96 1.45 3.62
CA ALA A 217 -9.55 2.67 2.91
C ALA A 217 -8.14 2.45 2.34
N ILE A 218 -7.98 2.57 1.03
CA ILE A 218 -6.74 2.21 0.34
C ILE A 218 -6.14 3.43 -0.36
N MET A 219 -4.89 3.75 -0.06
CA MET A 219 -4.07 4.66 -0.85
C MET A 219 -3.18 3.81 -1.76
N LEU A 220 -3.44 3.86 -3.07
CA LEU A 220 -2.70 3.13 -4.09
C LEU A 220 -1.77 4.11 -4.82
N ILE A 221 -0.48 3.99 -4.62
CA ILE A 221 0.54 4.75 -5.34
C ILE A 221 1.03 3.92 -6.51
N SER A 222 0.91 4.42 -7.73
CA SER A 222 1.42 3.74 -8.92
C SER A 222 1.84 4.74 -10.00
N GLU A 223 2.88 4.38 -10.75
CA GLU A 223 3.28 5.05 -12.00
C GLU A 223 2.52 4.48 -13.21
N ASP A 224 1.93 3.29 -13.05
CA ASP A 224 1.14 2.62 -14.08
C ASP A 224 -0.30 3.18 -14.08
N LEU A 225 -0.61 3.97 -15.11
CA LEU A 225 -1.94 4.55 -15.27
C LEU A 225 -3.01 3.49 -15.50
N ASP A 226 -2.71 2.39 -16.20
CA ASP A 226 -3.68 1.31 -16.42
C ASP A 226 -4.07 0.65 -15.08
N GLU A 227 -3.10 0.46 -14.17
CA GLU A 227 -3.36 -0.01 -12.80
C GLU A 227 -4.26 0.96 -12.05
N LEU A 228 -3.94 2.25 -12.08
CA LEU A 228 -4.73 3.28 -11.39
C LEU A 228 -6.15 3.36 -11.93
N PHE A 229 -6.32 3.38 -13.25
CA PHE A 229 -7.64 3.42 -13.87
C PHE A 229 -8.47 2.16 -13.63
N LYS A 230 -7.82 1.02 -13.47
CA LYS A 230 -8.48 -0.26 -13.20
C LYS A 230 -8.98 -0.39 -11.75
N LEU A 231 -8.24 0.14 -10.79
CA LEU A 231 -8.46 -0.12 -9.37
C LEU A 231 -9.05 1.05 -8.60
N SER A 232 -8.76 2.30 -9.00
CA SER A 232 -9.10 3.47 -8.20
C SER A 232 -10.51 3.96 -8.41
N ASP A 233 -11.09 4.55 -7.38
CA ASP A 233 -12.39 5.26 -7.44
C ASP A 233 -12.20 6.72 -7.83
N ARG A 234 -11.08 7.31 -7.43
CA ARG A 234 -10.59 8.62 -7.86
C ARG A 234 -9.08 8.65 -7.84
N ILE A 235 -8.49 9.57 -8.61
CA ILE A 235 -7.05 9.72 -8.76
C ILE A 235 -6.67 11.15 -8.40
N ILE A 236 -5.65 11.31 -7.55
CA ILE A 236 -4.93 12.58 -7.39
C ILE A 236 -3.58 12.50 -8.07
N VAL A 237 -3.15 13.61 -8.65
CA VAL A 237 -1.84 13.71 -9.29
C VAL A 237 -0.92 14.50 -8.37
N LEU A 238 0.21 13.89 -8.02
CA LEU A 238 1.28 14.48 -7.25
C LEU A 238 2.40 14.91 -8.20
N TYR A 239 2.71 16.20 -8.23
CA TYR A 239 3.78 16.77 -9.03
C TYR A 239 4.57 17.79 -8.20
N GLU A 240 5.89 17.66 -8.17
CA GLU A 240 6.81 18.53 -7.39
C GLU A 240 6.37 18.74 -5.92
N GLY A 241 5.86 17.69 -5.29
CA GLY A 241 5.44 17.71 -3.89
C GLY A 241 4.07 18.33 -3.63
N GLU A 242 3.30 18.65 -4.65
CA GLU A 242 1.97 19.25 -4.55
C GLU A 242 0.89 18.37 -5.21
N ILE A 243 -0.32 18.42 -4.68
CA ILE A 243 -1.50 17.83 -5.36
C ILE A 243 -1.95 18.84 -6.41
N VAL A 244 -1.62 18.59 -7.68
CA VAL A 244 -1.91 19.52 -8.78
C VAL A 244 -3.30 19.31 -9.37
N LYS A 245 -3.85 18.10 -9.29
CA LYS A 245 -5.19 17.80 -9.82
C LYS A 245 -5.81 16.57 -9.17
N GLU A 246 -7.13 16.57 -9.09
CA GLU A 246 -7.93 15.42 -8.66
C GLU A 246 -8.93 15.06 -9.77
N PHE A 247 -9.11 13.76 -10.01
CA PHE A 247 -10.00 13.23 -11.01
C PHE A 247 -10.92 12.17 -10.39
N ASP A 248 -12.22 12.27 -10.64
CA ASP A 248 -13.14 11.16 -10.44
C ASP A 248 -12.96 10.18 -11.60
N ILE A 249 -12.82 8.89 -11.31
CA ILE A 249 -12.47 7.89 -12.33
C ILE A 249 -13.50 7.78 -13.45
N ASP A 250 -14.79 8.03 -13.19
CA ASP A 250 -15.83 7.96 -14.20
C ASP A 250 -15.70 9.06 -15.26
N ASN A 251 -15.07 10.17 -14.92
CA ASN A 251 -14.87 11.32 -15.78
C ASN A 251 -13.40 11.54 -16.16
N ALA A 252 -12.50 10.70 -15.63
CA ALA A 252 -11.07 10.82 -15.89
C ALA A 252 -10.72 10.37 -17.31
N ASN A 253 -9.78 11.09 -17.93
CA ASN A 253 -9.17 10.69 -19.19
C ASN A 253 -7.69 10.42 -18.94
N ILE A 254 -7.19 9.28 -19.40
CA ILE A 254 -5.81 8.83 -19.17
C ILE A 254 -4.78 9.85 -19.68
N ASN A 255 -5.07 10.51 -20.82
CA ASN A 255 -4.20 11.54 -21.38
C ASN A 255 -4.14 12.78 -20.45
N ASN A 256 -5.28 13.18 -19.87
CA ASN A 256 -5.31 14.34 -18.95
C ASN A 256 -4.58 14.05 -17.65
N VAL A 257 -4.69 12.83 -17.13
CA VAL A 257 -3.91 12.40 -15.96
C VAL A 257 -2.41 12.38 -16.30
N GLY A 258 -2.04 11.84 -17.47
CA GLY A 258 -0.65 11.83 -17.93
C GLY A 258 -0.07 13.23 -18.13
N LEU A 259 -0.83 14.17 -18.69
CA LEU A 259 -0.41 15.58 -18.83
C LEU A 259 -0.19 16.23 -17.46
N ALA A 260 -1.10 16.01 -16.51
CA ALA A 260 -0.95 16.54 -15.16
C ALA A 260 0.29 15.94 -14.45
N MET A 261 0.61 14.64 -14.67
CA MET A 261 1.85 14.02 -14.16
C MET A 261 3.12 14.63 -14.73
N ALA A 262 3.03 15.22 -15.93
CA ALA A 262 4.15 15.94 -16.59
C ALA A 262 4.17 17.44 -16.24
N GLY A 263 3.32 17.91 -15.32
CA GLY A 263 3.23 19.31 -14.93
C GLY A 263 2.46 20.21 -15.91
N SER A 264 1.79 19.64 -16.92
CA SER A 264 0.92 20.39 -17.84
C SER A 264 -0.49 20.49 -17.24
N LEU A 265 -0.87 21.69 -16.80
CA LEU A 265 -2.12 21.96 -16.08
C LEU A 265 -3.22 22.57 -16.97
N GLU A 266 -3.11 22.47 -18.30
CA GLU A 266 -4.11 22.99 -19.23
C GLU A 266 -5.40 22.15 -19.28
#